data_ba1316d577c43f1f4ef46c9ccb8345e1
#
_entry.id   ba1316d577c43f1f4ef46c9ccb8345e1
#
_cell.length_a   1.000
_cell.length_b   1.000
_cell.length_c   1.000
_cell.angle_alpha   90.00
_cell.angle_beta   90.00
_cell.angle_gamma   90.00
#
_symmetry.space_group_name_H-M   'P 1'
#
loop_
_entity.id
_entity.type
_entity.pdbx_description
1 polymer ?
#
loop_
_entity_poly.entity_id
_entity_poly.type
_entity_poly.pdbx_seq_one_letter_code
_entity_poly.pdbx_strand_id
1 'polypeptide(L)'
;MAKLLLGKEVTAAMNEKLQARVAALKEKGVSPKLAIVRCGENPSDLSYEKGATARAELIGVEVEKFVLPEDVTKEALIAQIEAINADDSIHGCLMFRPLPKHLKADQDEICNHLAARKDVDCMTDLSNAGVFTGKKLGFAPCTPQACMEILDYYGIDCKGKNAVVIGRSLVVGKPAAMMLMAKNATDTVCHTKTVDVAGIARKADILVSAAGVLNSLTKDYVSEGQIVIDVSINWDPEKVNAKGGKGAIAGDAVFSEVEPIVGAITPVPGGVGSVTTSVLIGHVVEAAERTL
;
A
#
# COMPACT_ATOMS: atom_id res chain seq x y z
N MET A 1 4.88 -20.25 18.63
CA MET A 1 5.07 -19.69 17.28
C MET A 1 3.83 -18.92 16.90
N ALA A 2 3.99 -17.73 16.38
CA ALA A 2 2.90 -16.89 15.90
C ALA A 2 2.20 -17.50 14.67
N LYS A 3 0.92 -17.16 14.47
CA LYS A 3 0.23 -17.40 13.21
C LYS A 3 0.84 -16.46 12.14
N LEU A 4 1.33 -17.02 11.03
CA LEU A 4 1.82 -16.20 9.92
C LEU A 4 0.64 -15.68 9.10
N LEU A 5 0.56 -14.36 8.94
CA LEU A 5 -0.45 -13.68 8.14
C LEU A 5 0.08 -13.54 6.70
N LEU A 6 -0.07 -14.62 5.92
CA LEU A 6 0.50 -14.72 4.57
C LEU A 6 -0.33 -13.97 3.55
N GLY A 7 0.28 -12.98 2.91
CA GLY A 7 -0.39 -12.19 1.87
C GLY A 7 -0.82 -12.98 0.64
N LYS A 8 -0.18 -14.12 0.33
CA LYS A 8 -0.57 -14.99 -0.81
C LYS A 8 -2.00 -15.51 -0.70
N GLU A 9 -2.46 -15.82 0.52
CA GLU A 9 -3.81 -16.34 0.76
C GLU A 9 -4.84 -15.23 0.56
N VAL A 10 -4.56 -14.03 1.12
CA VAL A 10 -5.36 -12.82 0.93
C VAL A 10 -5.48 -12.48 -0.54
N THR A 11 -4.35 -12.48 -1.24
CA THR A 11 -4.25 -12.16 -2.66
C THR A 11 -5.07 -13.14 -3.52
N ALA A 12 -5.03 -14.44 -3.22
CA ALA A 12 -5.80 -15.44 -3.95
C ALA A 12 -7.31 -15.17 -3.83
N ALA A 13 -7.80 -14.94 -2.61
CA ALA A 13 -9.21 -14.62 -2.36
C ALA A 13 -9.63 -13.28 -3.00
N MET A 14 -8.78 -12.26 -2.97
CA MET A 14 -9.04 -10.98 -3.64
C MET A 14 -9.13 -11.15 -5.15
N ASN A 15 -8.19 -11.89 -5.77
CA ASN A 15 -8.14 -12.07 -7.22
C ASN A 15 -9.41 -12.76 -7.74
N GLU A 16 -9.89 -13.80 -7.07
CA GLU A 16 -11.13 -14.49 -7.44
C GLU A 16 -12.32 -13.52 -7.47
N LYS A 17 -12.48 -12.72 -6.43
CA LYS A 17 -13.52 -11.70 -6.34
C LYS A 17 -13.38 -10.63 -7.44
N LEU A 18 -12.16 -10.17 -7.71
CA LEU A 18 -11.89 -9.13 -8.70
C LEU A 18 -12.14 -9.63 -10.12
N GLN A 19 -11.75 -10.88 -10.44
CA GLN A 19 -12.06 -11.50 -11.75
C GLN A 19 -13.56 -11.55 -12.03
N ALA A 20 -14.37 -11.93 -11.03
CA ALA A 20 -15.83 -11.94 -11.17
C ALA A 20 -16.40 -10.53 -11.41
N ARG A 21 -15.89 -9.50 -10.69
CA ARG A 21 -16.30 -8.10 -10.88
C ARG A 21 -15.93 -7.58 -12.27
N VAL A 22 -14.72 -7.89 -12.76
CA VAL A 22 -14.27 -7.52 -14.11
C VAL A 22 -15.13 -8.18 -15.19
N ALA A 23 -15.48 -9.46 -15.03
CA ALA A 23 -16.38 -10.14 -15.96
C ALA A 23 -17.76 -9.43 -16.03
N ALA A 24 -18.34 -9.09 -14.88
CA ALA A 24 -19.60 -8.36 -14.82
C ALA A 24 -19.54 -6.94 -15.42
N LEU A 25 -18.40 -6.25 -15.31
CA LEU A 25 -18.17 -4.95 -15.96
C LEU A 25 -18.11 -5.10 -17.49
N LYS A 26 -17.38 -6.10 -17.98
CA LYS A 26 -17.26 -6.36 -19.43
C LYS A 26 -18.60 -6.72 -20.07
N GLU A 27 -19.48 -7.44 -19.37
CA GLU A 27 -20.86 -7.70 -19.84
C GLU A 27 -21.67 -6.41 -20.00
N LYS A 28 -21.33 -5.35 -19.24
CA LYS A 28 -21.92 -4.01 -19.36
C LYS A 28 -21.18 -3.08 -20.32
N GLY A 29 -20.19 -3.60 -21.05
CA GLY A 29 -19.39 -2.84 -22.01
C GLY A 29 -18.27 -1.98 -21.39
N VAL A 30 -17.94 -2.18 -20.12
CA VAL A 30 -16.86 -1.45 -19.43
C VAL A 30 -15.64 -2.36 -19.25
N SER A 31 -14.50 -1.98 -19.85
CA SER A 31 -13.21 -2.66 -19.68
C SER A 31 -12.34 -1.84 -18.73
N PRO A 32 -12.12 -2.26 -17.47
CA PRO A 32 -11.29 -1.52 -16.55
C PRO A 32 -9.86 -1.34 -17.10
N LYS A 33 -9.34 -0.11 -17.05
CA LYS A 33 -8.00 0.24 -17.57
C LYS A 33 -7.23 1.06 -16.55
N LEU A 34 -5.96 0.66 -16.32
CA LEU A 34 -4.97 1.35 -15.50
C LEU A 34 -3.96 2.07 -16.38
N ALA A 35 -3.80 3.37 -16.20
CA ALA A 35 -2.65 4.12 -16.68
C ALA A 35 -1.48 3.97 -15.70
N ILE A 36 -0.29 3.67 -16.21
CA ILE A 36 0.96 3.69 -15.44
C ILE A 36 1.86 4.78 -16.00
N VAL A 37 2.16 5.78 -15.17
CA VAL A 37 3.04 6.91 -15.54
C VAL A 37 4.38 6.76 -14.81
N ARG A 38 5.49 6.79 -15.56
CA ARG A 38 6.85 6.84 -15.00
C ARG A 38 7.74 7.81 -15.74
N CYS A 39 8.71 8.38 -15.02
CA CYS A 39 9.73 9.25 -15.54
C CYS A 39 11.09 8.54 -15.43
N GLY A 40 11.70 8.23 -16.58
CA GLY A 40 12.95 7.47 -16.63
C GLY A 40 12.78 5.97 -16.38
N GLU A 41 13.89 5.31 -15.96
CA GLU A 41 13.97 3.83 -15.84
C GLU A 41 14.54 3.40 -14.48
N ASN A 42 13.97 3.91 -13.40
CA ASN A 42 14.36 3.48 -12.05
C ASN A 42 14.08 1.98 -11.85
N PRO A 43 15.06 1.16 -11.44
CA PRO A 43 14.87 -0.28 -11.26
C PRO A 43 13.75 -0.68 -10.30
N SER A 44 13.50 0.13 -9.26
CA SER A 44 12.41 -0.12 -8.31
C SER A 44 11.06 0.04 -8.98
N ASP A 45 10.91 1.10 -9.79
CA ASP A 45 9.67 1.41 -10.51
C ASP A 45 9.38 0.35 -11.56
N LEU A 46 10.40 -0.08 -12.31
CA LEU A 46 10.29 -1.17 -13.28
C LEU A 46 9.87 -2.50 -12.62
N SER A 47 10.42 -2.80 -11.45
CA SER A 47 10.05 -3.99 -10.69
C SER A 47 8.59 -3.95 -10.23
N TYR A 48 8.13 -2.82 -9.71
CA TYR A 48 6.74 -2.63 -9.28
C TYR A 48 5.79 -2.62 -10.49
N GLU A 49 6.13 -1.91 -11.57
CA GLU A 49 5.37 -1.88 -12.83
C GLU A 49 5.14 -3.30 -13.37
N LYS A 50 6.19 -4.13 -13.39
CA LYS A 50 6.08 -5.53 -13.79
C LYS A 50 5.08 -6.31 -12.93
N GLY A 51 5.15 -6.14 -11.62
CA GLY A 51 4.23 -6.78 -10.67
C GLY A 51 2.79 -6.32 -10.84
N ALA A 52 2.56 -5.01 -11.00
CA ALA A 52 1.24 -4.42 -11.22
C ALA A 52 0.65 -4.86 -12.57
N THR A 53 1.45 -4.86 -13.64
CA THR A 53 1.03 -5.35 -14.97
C THR A 53 0.62 -6.82 -14.93
N ALA A 54 1.45 -7.68 -14.35
CA ALA A 54 1.13 -9.11 -14.23
C ALA A 54 -0.15 -9.36 -13.40
N ARG A 55 -0.39 -8.53 -12.37
CA ARG A 55 -1.62 -8.60 -11.57
C ARG A 55 -2.83 -8.13 -12.37
N ALA A 56 -2.70 -7.06 -13.13
CA ALA A 56 -3.75 -6.54 -14.00
C ALA A 56 -4.15 -7.57 -15.06
N GLU A 57 -3.18 -8.17 -15.73
CA GLU A 57 -3.39 -9.24 -16.72
C GLU A 57 -4.12 -10.44 -16.12
N LEU A 58 -3.70 -10.91 -14.92
CA LEU A 58 -4.33 -12.03 -14.22
C LEU A 58 -5.81 -11.75 -13.91
N ILE A 59 -6.15 -10.51 -13.57
CA ILE A 59 -7.51 -10.10 -13.18
C ILE A 59 -8.35 -9.74 -14.43
N GLY A 60 -7.70 -9.39 -15.55
CA GLY A 60 -8.37 -8.99 -16.80
C GLY A 60 -8.58 -7.49 -16.92
N VAL A 61 -7.76 -6.67 -16.22
CA VAL A 61 -7.67 -5.21 -16.31
C VAL A 61 -6.64 -4.84 -17.37
N GLU A 62 -6.98 -3.90 -18.24
CA GLU A 62 -6.06 -3.36 -19.25
C GLU A 62 -5.03 -2.45 -18.61
N VAL A 63 -3.81 -2.40 -19.20
CA VAL A 63 -2.74 -1.50 -18.75
C VAL A 63 -2.23 -0.69 -19.92
N GLU A 64 -2.19 0.62 -19.75
CA GLU A 64 -1.58 1.55 -20.68
C GLU A 64 -0.40 2.27 -20.00
N LYS A 65 0.76 2.28 -20.65
CA LYS A 65 2.00 2.80 -20.05
C LYS A 65 2.40 4.10 -20.73
N PHE A 66 2.61 5.12 -19.91
CA PHE A 66 3.10 6.44 -20.30
C PHE A 66 4.52 6.61 -19.74
N VAL A 67 5.50 6.34 -20.60
CA VAL A 67 6.92 6.41 -20.25
C VAL A 67 7.46 7.75 -20.71
N LEU A 68 7.76 8.62 -19.77
CA LEU A 68 8.32 9.93 -20.01
C LEU A 68 9.84 9.91 -19.77
N PRO A 69 10.61 10.77 -20.45
CA PRO A 69 12.04 10.87 -20.21
C PRO A 69 12.32 11.36 -18.78
N GLU A 70 13.52 11.06 -18.25
CA GLU A 70 13.91 11.46 -16.89
C GLU A 70 13.97 12.99 -16.73
N ASP A 71 14.29 13.71 -17.82
CA ASP A 71 14.36 15.17 -17.88
C ASP A 71 13.03 15.85 -18.32
N VAL A 72 11.91 15.13 -18.23
CA VAL A 72 10.58 15.67 -18.53
C VAL A 72 10.33 16.98 -17.78
N THR A 73 9.75 18.00 -18.46
CA THR A 73 9.39 19.25 -17.79
C THR A 73 8.12 19.10 -16.97
N LYS A 74 7.93 20.00 -15.99
CA LYS A 74 6.73 20.07 -15.16
C LYS A 74 5.47 20.17 -16.02
N GLU A 75 5.49 21.07 -16.99
CA GLU A 75 4.37 21.35 -17.89
C GLU A 75 4.00 20.11 -18.74
N ALA A 76 5.02 19.39 -19.24
CA ALA A 76 4.80 18.19 -20.04
C ALA A 76 4.21 17.04 -19.19
N LEU A 77 4.67 16.89 -17.94
CA LEU A 77 4.12 15.88 -17.04
C LEU A 77 2.69 16.23 -16.63
N ILE A 78 2.39 17.50 -16.33
CA ILE A 78 1.02 17.96 -16.04
C ILE A 78 0.12 17.74 -17.26
N ALA A 79 0.58 18.08 -18.47
CA ALA A 79 -0.20 17.85 -19.69
C ALA A 79 -0.53 16.36 -19.91
N GLN A 80 0.40 15.45 -19.58
CA GLN A 80 0.13 14.01 -19.61
C GLN A 80 -0.92 13.59 -18.59
N ILE A 81 -0.87 14.13 -17.37
CA ILE A 81 -1.87 13.86 -16.31
C ILE A 81 -3.26 14.36 -16.75
N GLU A 82 -3.33 15.57 -17.33
CA GLU A 82 -4.60 16.13 -17.82
C GLU A 82 -5.16 15.31 -19.01
N ALA A 83 -4.30 14.81 -19.89
CA ALA A 83 -4.74 13.89 -20.94
C ALA A 83 -5.33 12.60 -20.37
N ILE A 84 -4.72 12.03 -19.33
CA ILE A 84 -5.26 10.87 -18.60
C ILE A 84 -6.60 11.22 -17.93
N ASN A 85 -6.72 12.42 -17.33
CA ASN A 85 -7.98 12.88 -16.73
C ASN A 85 -9.12 12.94 -17.74
N ALA A 86 -8.82 13.40 -18.95
CA ALA A 86 -9.79 13.59 -20.04
C ALA A 86 -10.19 12.29 -20.78
N ASP A 87 -9.38 11.23 -20.67
CA ASP A 87 -9.67 9.93 -21.31
C ASP A 87 -10.59 9.07 -20.44
N ASP A 88 -11.87 9.02 -20.77
CA ASP A 88 -12.87 8.24 -20.04
C ASP A 88 -12.66 6.72 -20.14
N SER A 89 -11.81 6.23 -21.04
CA SER A 89 -11.45 4.81 -21.11
C SER A 89 -10.45 4.41 -20.01
N ILE A 90 -9.76 5.37 -19.40
CA ILE A 90 -8.82 5.17 -18.28
C ILE A 90 -9.56 5.35 -16.95
N HIS A 91 -9.58 4.33 -16.12
CA HIS A 91 -10.30 4.33 -14.85
C HIS A 91 -9.42 4.64 -13.64
N GLY A 92 -8.13 4.31 -13.70
CA GLY A 92 -7.16 4.59 -12.65
C GLY A 92 -5.80 4.98 -13.19
N CYS A 93 -5.03 5.74 -12.39
CA CYS A 93 -3.67 6.14 -12.71
C CYS A 93 -2.75 5.83 -11.54
N LEU A 94 -1.68 5.10 -11.83
CA LEU A 94 -0.52 4.91 -10.97
C LEU A 94 0.62 5.77 -11.52
N MET A 95 1.08 6.76 -10.77
CA MET A 95 2.28 7.54 -11.09
C MET A 95 3.38 7.23 -10.08
N PHE A 96 4.55 6.83 -10.58
CA PHE A 96 5.68 6.51 -9.70
C PHE A 96 6.26 7.73 -9.02
N ARG A 97 6.55 7.60 -7.74
CA ARG A 97 7.14 8.62 -6.87
C ARG A 97 8.30 8.01 -6.07
N PRO A 98 9.33 8.76 -5.71
CA PRO A 98 9.48 10.21 -5.93
C PRO A 98 9.73 10.58 -7.40
N LEU A 99 9.26 11.74 -7.82
CA LEU A 99 9.55 12.30 -9.14
C LEU A 99 11.06 12.60 -9.29
N PRO A 100 11.57 12.78 -10.52
CA PRO A 100 12.95 13.19 -10.77
C PRO A 100 13.37 14.39 -9.93
N LYS A 101 14.65 14.48 -9.59
CA LYS A 101 15.16 15.48 -8.61
C LYS A 101 14.76 16.92 -8.92
N HIS A 102 14.74 17.30 -10.19
CA HIS A 102 14.37 18.65 -10.63
C HIS A 102 12.88 18.96 -10.44
N LEU A 103 11.99 17.94 -10.39
CA LEU A 103 10.56 18.09 -10.13
C LEU A 103 10.16 17.84 -8.67
N LYS A 104 11.13 17.48 -7.81
CA LYS A 104 10.82 17.08 -6.44
C LYS A 104 10.13 18.19 -5.62
N ALA A 105 10.48 19.44 -5.87
CA ALA A 105 9.86 20.58 -5.17
C ALA A 105 8.41 20.82 -5.62
N ASP A 106 8.08 20.43 -6.84
CA ASP A 106 6.76 20.61 -7.43
C ASP A 106 5.91 19.32 -7.35
N GLN A 107 6.41 18.25 -6.74
CA GLN A 107 5.76 16.94 -6.75
C GLN A 107 4.32 16.99 -6.25
N ASP A 108 4.07 17.68 -5.14
CA ASP A 108 2.73 17.75 -4.55
C ASP A 108 1.76 18.50 -5.49
N GLU A 109 2.21 19.60 -6.10
CA GLU A 109 1.42 20.34 -7.11
C GLU A 109 1.12 19.44 -8.31
N ILE A 110 2.13 18.78 -8.88
CA ILE A 110 1.97 17.87 -10.03
C ILE A 110 0.99 16.75 -9.70
N CYS A 111 1.13 16.11 -8.54
CA CYS A 111 0.24 15.02 -8.11
C CYS A 111 -1.21 15.50 -8.00
N ASN A 112 -1.44 16.72 -7.50
CA ASN A 112 -2.78 17.28 -7.32
C ASN A 112 -3.50 17.66 -8.63
N HIS A 113 -2.83 17.61 -9.80
CA HIS A 113 -3.50 17.67 -11.09
C HIS A 113 -4.28 16.40 -11.44
N LEU A 114 -3.97 15.25 -10.82
CA LEU A 114 -4.73 14.03 -11.09
C LEU A 114 -6.14 14.13 -10.46
N ALA A 115 -7.14 13.79 -11.25
CA ALA A 115 -8.51 13.70 -10.77
C ALA A 115 -8.64 12.59 -9.72
N ALA A 116 -9.16 12.90 -8.53
CA ALA A 116 -9.26 11.96 -7.42
C ALA A 116 -10.04 10.67 -7.78
N ARG A 117 -10.98 10.73 -8.72
CA ARG A 117 -11.69 9.56 -9.24
C ARG A 117 -10.78 8.54 -9.94
N LYS A 118 -9.61 8.97 -10.41
CA LYS A 118 -8.58 8.15 -11.06
C LYS A 118 -7.33 7.93 -10.19
N ASP A 119 -7.27 8.53 -9.02
CA ASP A 119 -6.15 8.44 -8.09
C ASP A 119 -6.22 7.15 -7.26
N VAL A 120 -5.88 6.04 -7.89
CA VAL A 120 -5.99 4.70 -7.31
C VAL A 120 -4.89 4.33 -6.32
N ASP A 121 -3.91 5.23 -6.09
CA ASP A 121 -2.81 5.07 -5.13
C ASP A 121 -2.73 6.21 -4.10
N CYS A 122 -3.77 7.06 -4.02
CA CYS A 122 -3.89 8.13 -3.02
C CYS A 122 -2.69 9.11 -3.02
N MET A 123 -2.35 9.64 -4.18
CA MET A 123 -1.28 10.63 -4.26
C MET A 123 -1.76 12.08 -4.13
N THR A 124 -3.07 12.33 -4.26
CA THR A 124 -3.67 13.66 -4.19
C THR A 124 -4.14 14.00 -2.78
N ASP A 125 -4.16 15.30 -2.46
CA ASP A 125 -4.70 15.80 -1.20
C ASP A 125 -6.18 15.45 -1.04
N LEU A 126 -6.94 15.44 -2.13
CA LEU A 126 -8.37 15.12 -2.09
C LEU A 126 -8.60 13.65 -1.73
N SER A 127 -7.81 12.72 -2.25
CA SER A 127 -7.87 11.31 -1.86
C SER A 127 -7.50 11.13 -0.38
N ASN A 128 -6.44 11.80 0.08
CA ASN A 128 -6.04 11.82 1.50
C ASN A 128 -7.15 12.40 2.40
N ALA A 129 -7.81 13.49 1.98
CA ALA A 129 -8.96 14.04 2.69
C ALA A 129 -10.12 13.04 2.77
N GLY A 130 -10.30 12.22 1.74
CA GLY A 130 -11.27 11.12 1.72
C GLY A 130 -11.00 10.09 2.83
N VAL A 131 -9.75 9.67 2.99
CA VAL A 131 -9.33 8.75 4.05
C VAL A 131 -9.58 9.35 5.43
N PHE A 132 -9.21 10.62 5.63
CA PHE A 132 -9.41 11.32 6.90
C PHE A 132 -10.88 11.49 7.27
N THR A 133 -11.74 11.83 6.28
CA THR A 133 -13.17 12.10 6.52
C THR A 133 -14.05 10.86 6.43
N GLY A 134 -13.53 9.72 6.01
CA GLY A 134 -14.29 8.50 5.71
C GLY A 134 -15.19 8.63 4.47
N LYS A 135 -14.95 9.62 3.61
CA LYS A 135 -15.72 9.85 2.38
C LYS A 135 -15.02 9.23 1.17
N LYS A 136 -15.79 8.76 0.21
CA LYS A 136 -15.27 8.21 -1.06
C LYS A 136 -14.90 9.32 -2.07
N LEU A 137 -13.98 10.22 -1.69
CA LEU A 137 -13.51 11.31 -2.55
C LEU A 137 -12.49 10.84 -3.60
N GLY A 138 -11.72 9.83 -3.27
CA GLY A 138 -10.75 9.13 -4.09
C GLY A 138 -10.62 7.68 -3.61
N PHE A 139 -9.38 7.22 -3.49
CA PHE A 139 -9.05 5.90 -2.97
C PHE A 139 -8.03 6.01 -1.83
N ALA A 140 -7.99 5.01 -0.96
CA ALA A 140 -7.00 4.93 0.09
C ALA A 140 -5.61 4.56 -0.48
N PRO A 141 -4.49 4.86 0.22
CA PRO A 141 -3.19 4.36 -0.18
C PRO A 141 -3.18 2.82 -0.17
N CYS A 142 -2.60 2.22 -1.20
CA CYS A 142 -2.65 0.76 -1.38
C CYS A 142 -2.03 -0.02 -0.22
N THR A 143 -0.98 0.50 0.41
CA THR A 143 -0.29 -0.21 1.50
C THR A 143 -1.11 -0.25 2.80
N PRO A 144 -1.67 0.85 3.33
CA PRO A 144 -2.61 0.80 4.45
C PRO A 144 -3.85 -0.05 4.16
N GLN A 145 -4.42 0.07 2.96
CA GLN A 145 -5.56 -0.78 2.57
C GLN A 145 -5.18 -2.26 2.61
N ALA A 146 -3.98 -2.63 2.14
CA ALA A 146 -3.49 -4.01 2.20
C ALA A 146 -3.39 -4.52 3.65
N CYS A 147 -3.04 -3.67 4.62
CA CYS A 147 -3.09 -4.03 6.03
C CYS A 147 -4.52 -4.36 6.48
N MET A 148 -5.49 -3.55 6.06
CA MET A 148 -6.91 -3.80 6.36
C MET A 148 -7.43 -5.08 5.72
N GLU A 149 -7.08 -5.34 4.45
CA GLU A 149 -7.44 -6.58 3.75
C GLU A 149 -6.89 -7.84 4.45
N ILE A 150 -5.66 -7.75 4.98
CA ILE A 150 -5.06 -8.83 5.78
C ILE A 150 -5.85 -9.05 7.08
N LEU A 151 -6.13 -7.98 7.83
CA LEU A 151 -6.90 -8.08 9.08
C LEU A 151 -8.28 -8.70 8.83
N ASP A 152 -8.98 -8.24 7.79
CA ASP A 152 -10.32 -8.73 7.42
C ASP A 152 -10.28 -10.21 6.98
N TYR A 153 -9.33 -10.57 6.12
CA TYR A 153 -9.21 -11.96 5.64
C TYR A 153 -8.98 -12.95 6.76
N TYR A 154 -8.13 -12.58 7.73
CA TYR A 154 -7.83 -13.45 8.87
C TYR A 154 -8.84 -13.36 10.01
N GLY A 155 -9.91 -12.57 9.85
CA GLY A 155 -10.98 -12.40 10.85
C GLY A 155 -10.51 -11.67 12.12
N ILE A 156 -9.53 -10.78 11.99
CA ILE A 156 -9.01 -9.99 13.11
C ILE A 156 -9.91 -8.77 13.28
N ASP A 157 -10.77 -8.80 14.30
CA ASP A 157 -11.67 -7.70 14.62
C ASP A 157 -10.88 -6.55 15.31
N CYS A 158 -10.97 -5.36 14.74
CA CYS A 158 -10.36 -4.15 15.28
C CYS A 158 -11.23 -3.44 16.33
N LYS A 159 -12.53 -3.76 16.40
CA LYS A 159 -13.49 -3.07 17.26
C LYS A 159 -13.11 -3.17 18.73
N GLY A 160 -12.93 -2.00 19.36
CA GLY A 160 -12.56 -1.90 20.77
C GLY A 160 -11.12 -2.31 21.11
N LYS A 161 -10.29 -2.56 20.08
CA LYS A 161 -8.87 -2.90 20.24
C LYS A 161 -8.02 -1.65 20.33
N ASN A 162 -6.92 -1.75 21.11
CA ASN A 162 -5.87 -0.74 21.12
C ASN A 162 -4.93 -1.00 19.94
N ALA A 163 -4.89 -0.09 19.00
CA ALA A 163 -3.97 -0.14 17.88
C ALA A 163 -2.82 0.87 18.07
N VAL A 164 -1.59 0.44 17.80
CA VAL A 164 -0.43 1.33 17.79
C VAL A 164 0.17 1.30 16.39
N VAL A 165 0.37 2.47 15.82
CA VAL A 165 1.03 2.65 14.52
C VAL A 165 2.38 3.33 14.75
N ILE A 166 3.47 2.66 14.42
CA ILE A 166 4.83 3.23 14.46
C ILE A 166 5.15 3.79 13.08
N GLY A 167 5.17 5.11 12.96
CA GLY A 167 5.33 5.85 11.72
C GLY A 167 4.18 6.81 11.48
N ARG A 168 4.45 7.94 10.78
CA ARG A 168 3.45 8.98 10.52
C ARG A 168 3.53 9.58 9.12
N SER A 169 3.99 8.78 8.15
CA SER A 169 4.01 9.21 6.75
C SER A 169 2.59 9.38 6.21
N LEU A 170 2.42 10.21 5.19
CA LEU A 170 1.15 10.36 4.47
C LEU A 170 0.82 9.10 3.65
N VAL A 171 1.84 8.31 3.30
CA VAL A 171 1.66 7.12 2.46
C VAL A 171 1.22 5.90 3.27
N VAL A 172 1.65 5.77 4.55
CA VAL A 172 1.38 4.57 5.35
C VAL A 172 0.81 4.91 6.73
N GLY A 173 1.60 5.57 7.60
CA GLY A 173 1.28 5.63 9.02
C GLY A 173 -0.02 6.38 9.35
N LYS A 174 -0.18 7.60 8.84
CA LYS A 174 -1.41 8.39 9.07
C LYS A 174 -2.64 7.70 8.47
N PRO A 175 -2.63 7.27 7.18
CA PRO A 175 -3.77 6.56 6.62
C PRO A 175 -4.11 5.27 7.37
N ALA A 176 -3.12 4.47 7.76
CA ALA A 176 -3.36 3.23 8.53
C ALA A 176 -4.09 3.50 9.85
N ALA A 177 -3.67 4.55 10.60
CA ALA A 177 -4.36 4.95 11.82
C ALA A 177 -5.81 5.37 11.54
N MET A 178 -6.06 6.20 10.52
CA MET A 178 -7.42 6.61 10.16
C MET A 178 -8.30 5.42 9.77
N MET A 179 -7.74 4.44 9.04
CA MET A 179 -8.48 3.25 8.63
C MET A 179 -8.75 2.28 9.80
N LEU A 180 -7.83 2.15 10.74
CA LEU A 180 -8.05 1.40 11.98
C LEU A 180 -9.13 2.06 12.85
N MET A 181 -9.09 3.40 12.99
CA MET A 181 -10.13 4.18 13.66
C MET A 181 -11.50 3.97 12.99
N ALA A 182 -11.55 3.95 11.65
CA ALA A 182 -12.79 3.67 10.92
C ALA A 182 -13.31 2.23 11.17
N LYS A 183 -12.43 1.29 11.55
CA LYS A 183 -12.79 -0.06 12.02
C LYS A 183 -13.07 -0.12 13.53
N ASN A 184 -13.27 1.03 14.18
CA ASN A 184 -13.56 1.20 15.61
C ASN A 184 -12.43 0.76 16.56
N ALA A 185 -11.18 0.84 16.14
CA ALA A 185 -10.03 0.73 17.03
C ALA A 185 -9.80 2.04 17.80
N THR A 186 -9.07 1.96 18.91
CA THR A 186 -8.49 3.12 19.59
C THR A 186 -7.04 3.24 19.19
N ASP A 187 -6.65 4.33 18.51
CA ASP A 187 -5.35 4.43 17.86
C ASP A 187 -4.37 5.31 18.62
N THR A 188 -3.12 4.86 18.70
CA THR A 188 -1.97 5.66 19.12
C THR A 188 -0.93 5.68 18.00
N VAL A 189 -0.53 6.87 17.55
CA VAL A 189 0.52 7.04 16.52
C VAL A 189 1.83 7.43 17.17
N CYS A 190 2.84 6.58 17.02
CA CYS A 190 4.20 6.79 17.51
C CYS A 190 5.13 7.25 16.38
N HIS A 191 6.14 8.04 16.75
CA HIS A 191 7.12 8.60 15.82
C HIS A 191 8.46 8.89 16.52
N THR A 192 9.45 9.35 15.80
CA THR A 192 10.82 9.60 16.30
C THR A 192 10.92 10.58 17.48
N LYS A 193 9.85 11.28 17.84
CA LYS A 193 9.79 12.19 19.01
C LYS A 193 8.90 11.65 20.14
N THR A 194 8.33 10.46 19.96
CA THR A 194 7.54 9.82 21.01
C THR A 194 8.45 9.28 22.09
N VAL A 195 8.10 9.55 23.35
CA VAL A 195 8.80 9.02 24.52
C VAL A 195 8.29 7.61 24.79
N ASP A 196 9.19 6.66 25.05
CA ASP A 196 8.89 5.26 25.38
C ASP A 196 7.97 4.56 24.35
N VAL A 197 8.40 4.58 23.08
CA VAL A 197 7.65 3.88 22.02
C VAL A 197 7.45 2.39 22.33
N ALA A 198 8.47 1.74 22.91
CA ALA A 198 8.40 0.33 23.27
C ALA A 198 7.33 0.06 24.34
N GLY A 199 7.25 0.89 25.38
CA GLY A 199 6.23 0.76 26.43
C GLY A 199 4.82 1.01 25.93
N ILE A 200 4.65 1.89 24.94
CA ILE A 200 3.36 2.12 24.28
C ILE A 200 3.00 0.92 23.39
N ALA A 201 3.95 0.46 22.57
CA ALA A 201 3.74 -0.63 21.61
C ALA A 201 3.37 -1.95 22.31
N ARG A 202 3.98 -2.27 23.44
CA ARG A 202 3.65 -3.47 24.23
C ARG A 202 2.20 -3.53 24.73
N LYS A 203 1.51 -2.39 24.81
CA LYS A 203 0.12 -2.31 25.30
C LYS A 203 -0.91 -2.46 24.16
N ALA A 204 -0.45 -2.56 22.92
CA ALA A 204 -1.33 -2.70 21.77
C ALA A 204 -1.88 -4.13 21.66
N ASP A 205 -3.12 -4.25 21.19
CA ASP A 205 -3.66 -5.51 20.67
C ASP A 205 -3.17 -5.71 19.21
N ILE A 206 -3.10 -4.60 18.44
CA ILE A 206 -2.66 -4.56 17.04
C ILE A 206 -1.53 -3.55 16.92
N LEU A 207 -0.38 -4.00 16.46
CA LEU A 207 0.80 -3.17 16.21
C LEU A 207 1.10 -3.11 14.72
N VAL A 208 1.05 -1.92 14.14
CA VAL A 208 1.47 -1.67 12.75
C VAL A 208 2.84 -1.02 12.76
N SER A 209 3.86 -1.71 12.25
CA SER A 209 5.21 -1.16 12.10
C SER A 209 5.41 -0.61 10.69
N ALA A 210 5.57 0.70 10.61
CA ALA A 210 5.77 1.47 9.38
C ALA A 210 6.88 2.53 9.57
N ALA A 211 7.93 2.16 10.31
CA ALA A 211 9.07 3.03 10.59
C ALA A 211 10.01 3.15 9.38
N GLY A 212 10.10 2.12 8.54
CA GLY A 212 11.05 2.04 7.43
C GLY A 212 12.50 1.93 7.90
N VAL A 213 12.73 1.29 9.04
CA VAL A 213 14.05 1.13 9.65
C VAL A 213 14.28 -0.33 9.99
N LEU A 214 15.26 -0.93 9.30
CA LEU A 214 15.62 -2.33 9.49
C LEU A 214 15.89 -2.63 10.97
N ASN A 215 15.32 -3.73 11.47
CA ASN A 215 15.53 -4.24 12.82
C ASN A 215 15.16 -3.27 13.95
N SER A 216 14.28 -2.29 13.68
CA SER A 216 13.85 -1.33 14.70
C SER A 216 12.76 -1.87 15.64
N LEU A 217 12.04 -2.91 15.24
CA LEU A 217 11.03 -3.58 16.06
C LEU A 217 11.61 -4.87 16.65
N THR A 218 12.07 -4.78 17.92
CA THR A 218 12.64 -5.88 18.68
C THR A 218 11.61 -6.53 19.61
N LYS A 219 11.99 -7.58 20.31
CA LYS A 219 11.20 -8.21 21.40
C LYS A 219 10.73 -7.24 22.48
N ASP A 220 11.44 -6.12 22.68
CA ASP A 220 11.10 -5.12 23.70
C ASP A 220 9.85 -4.30 23.37
N TYR A 221 9.37 -4.37 22.13
CA TYR A 221 8.20 -3.64 21.63
C TYR A 221 6.92 -4.47 21.64
N VAL A 222 7.01 -5.78 21.89
CA VAL A 222 5.88 -6.69 21.70
C VAL A 222 5.49 -7.42 22.97
N SER A 223 4.28 -7.97 22.97
CA SER A 223 3.69 -8.76 24.06
C SER A 223 3.04 -10.03 23.52
N GLU A 224 2.82 -10.99 24.40
CA GLU A 224 2.12 -12.24 24.09
C GLU A 224 0.69 -11.97 23.55
N GLY A 225 0.31 -12.71 22.51
CA GLY A 225 -1.03 -12.61 21.90
C GLY A 225 -1.24 -11.43 20.95
N GLN A 226 -0.29 -10.51 20.86
CA GLN A 226 -0.37 -9.32 20.01
C GLN A 226 -0.38 -9.67 18.51
N ILE A 227 -1.08 -8.88 17.72
CA ILE A 227 -1.07 -8.96 16.26
C ILE A 227 -0.09 -7.94 15.71
N VAL A 228 0.92 -8.37 14.94
CA VAL A 228 1.92 -7.48 14.35
C VAL A 228 1.78 -7.44 12.83
N ILE A 229 1.56 -6.25 12.30
CA ILE A 229 1.55 -5.97 10.86
C ILE A 229 2.84 -5.21 10.53
N ASP A 230 3.86 -5.92 10.07
CA ASP A 230 5.11 -5.33 9.58
C ASP A 230 4.93 -4.93 8.12
N VAL A 231 4.97 -3.63 7.87
CA VAL A 231 4.63 -3.02 6.56
C VAL A 231 5.88 -2.70 5.76
N SER A 232 6.98 -2.48 6.46
CA SER A 232 8.19 -1.90 5.87
C SER A 232 8.94 -2.88 4.97
N ILE A 233 9.61 -2.34 3.97
CA ILE A 233 10.50 -3.07 3.07
C ILE A 233 11.88 -2.42 3.18
N ASN A 234 12.82 -3.12 3.81
CA ASN A 234 14.20 -2.72 3.99
C ASN A 234 15.13 -3.70 3.27
N TRP A 235 16.30 -3.24 2.87
CA TRP A 235 17.36 -4.12 2.39
C TRP A 235 18.26 -4.53 3.55
N ASP A 236 18.33 -5.83 3.81
CA ASP A 236 19.23 -6.41 4.80
C ASP A 236 20.41 -7.10 4.09
N PRO A 237 21.63 -6.52 4.14
CA PRO A 237 22.79 -7.05 3.45
C PRO A 237 23.30 -8.38 4.04
N GLU A 238 22.99 -8.67 5.31
CA GLU A 238 23.44 -9.88 6.00
C GLU A 238 22.43 -11.05 5.87
N LYS A 239 21.17 -10.76 5.53
CA LYS A 239 20.13 -11.78 5.39
C LYS A 239 20.42 -12.70 4.21
N VAL A 240 20.37 -14.00 4.43
CA VAL A 240 20.51 -14.99 3.35
C VAL A 240 19.23 -15.05 2.54
N ASN A 241 19.34 -14.88 1.23
CA ASN A 241 18.21 -14.96 0.31
C ASN A 241 17.89 -16.42 -0.07
N ALA A 242 16.75 -16.63 -0.73
CA ALA A 242 16.27 -17.97 -1.13
C ALA A 242 17.23 -18.75 -2.07
N LYS A 243 18.20 -18.07 -2.69
CA LYS A 243 19.23 -18.67 -3.56
C LYS A 243 20.54 -18.96 -2.81
N GLY A 244 20.58 -18.72 -1.49
CA GLY A 244 21.76 -18.94 -0.65
C GLY A 244 22.79 -17.80 -0.68
N GLY A 245 22.53 -16.70 -1.39
CA GLY A 245 23.38 -15.51 -1.42
C GLY A 245 23.07 -14.53 -0.28
N LYS A 246 24.01 -13.62 0.02
CA LYS A 246 23.79 -12.54 0.97
C LYS A 246 22.95 -11.40 0.34
N GLY A 247 22.16 -10.77 1.17
CA GLY A 247 21.29 -9.64 0.82
C GLY A 247 19.87 -10.10 0.46
N ALA A 248 18.91 -9.63 1.24
CA ALA A 248 17.49 -9.91 1.02
C ALA A 248 16.61 -8.79 1.61
N ILE A 249 15.35 -8.79 1.20
CA ILE A 249 14.32 -7.92 1.77
C ILE A 249 13.98 -8.40 3.19
N ALA A 250 13.85 -7.45 4.12
CA ALA A 250 13.40 -7.63 5.49
C ALA A 250 12.43 -6.51 5.90
N GLY A 251 11.68 -6.73 6.98
CA GLY A 251 10.82 -5.72 7.58
C GLY A 251 11.52 -4.83 8.60
N ASP A 252 10.72 -4.14 9.40
CA ASP A 252 11.22 -3.45 10.60
C ASP A 252 11.48 -4.44 11.74
N ALA A 253 10.74 -5.57 11.78
CA ALA A 253 10.83 -6.53 12.85
C ALA A 253 12.11 -7.39 12.78
N VAL A 254 12.77 -7.54 13.93
CA VAL A 254 13.72 -8.65 14.16
C VAL A 254 12.89 -9.93 14.27
N PHE A 255 12.57 -10.53 13.13
CA PHE A 255 11.55 -11.57 13.01
C PHE A 255 11.79 -12.75 13.98
N SER A 256 13.04 -13.18 14.15
CA SER A 256 13.42 -14.27 15.05
C SER A 256 13.19 -13.97 16.54
N GLU A 257 13.13 -12.70 16.92
CA GLU A 257 12.86 -12.29 18.31
C GLU A 257 11.37 -12.03 18.54
N VAL A 258 10.66 -11.50 17.54
CA VAL A 258 9.26 -11.08 17.64
C VAL A 258 8.29 -12.24 17.44
N GLU A 259 8.51 -13.07 16.42
CA GLU A 259 7.62 -14.18 16.06
C GLU A 259 7.34 -15.15 17.22
N PRO A 260 8.31 -15.55 18.06
CA PRO A 260 8.05 -16.47 19.17
C PRO A 260 7.12 -15.93 20.26
N ILE A 261 6.95 -14.59 20.33
CA ILE A 261 6.22 -13.91 21.42
C ILE A 261 4.79 -13.59 21.00
N VAL A 262 4.59 -13.09 19.77
CA VAL A 262 3.30 -12.53 19.36
C VAL A 262 2.30 -13.62 18.93
N GLY A 263 1.01 -13.27 18.91
CA GLY A 263 -0.05 -14.18 18.47
C GLY A 263 -0.08 -14.38 16.97
N ALA A 264 0.16 -13.30 16.19
CA ALA A 264 0.24 -13.35 14.74
C ALA A 264 1.17 -12.26 14.19
N ILE A 265 1.78 -12.50 13.01
CA ILE A 265 2.69 -11.56 12.36
C ILE A 265 2.66 -11.70 10.83
N THR A 266 2.75 -10.58 10.12
CA THR A 266 3.03 -10.59 8.68
C THR A 266 4.53 -10.80 8.43
N PRO A 267 4.94 -11.78 7.61
CA PRO A 267 6.35 -11.94 7.24
C PRO A 267 6.78 -10.93 6.17
N VAL A 268 8.07 -10.56 6.17
CA VAL A 268 8.68 -9.77 5.09
C VAL A 268 9.89 -10.52 4.52
N PRO A 269 9.85 -10.93 3.25
CA PRO A 269 8.76 -10.81 2.28
C PRO A 269 7.58 -11.77 2.54
N GLY A 270 6.47 -11.55 1.84
CA GLY A 270 5.33 -12.48 1.82
C GLY A 270 4.09 -12.04 2.62
N GLY A 271 4.17 -10.92 3.32
CA GLY A 271 3.05 -10.27 4.02
C GLY A 271 2.41 -9.16 3.19
N VAL A 272 2.38 -7.94 3.74
CA VAL A 272 1.68 -6.75 3.19
C VAL A 272 2.07 -6.45 1.75
N GLY A 273 3.38 -6.43 1.42
CA GLY A 273 3.85 -6.07 0.09
C GLY A 273 3.36 -6.99 -1.04
N SER A 274 2.93 -8.22 -0.75
CA SER A 274 2.34 -9.10 -1.75
C SER A 274 0.85 -8.80 -2.05
N VAL A 275 0.19 -8.02 -1.19
CA VAL A 275 -1.24 -7.67 -1.30
C VAL A 275 -1.45 -6.34 -2.02
N THR A 276 -0.49 -5.42 -1.94
CA THR A 276 -0.62 -4.03 -2.44
C THR A 276 -1.02 -3.95 -3.91
N THR A 277 -0.45 -4.79 -4.79
CA THR A 277 -0.83 -4.81 -6.22
C THR A 277 -2.25 -5.30 -6.45
N SER A 278 -2.78 -6.21 -5.63
CA SER A 278 -4.18 -6.62 -5.72
C SER A 278 -5.12 -5.51 -5.24
N VAL A 279 -4.72 -4.75 -4.23
CA VAL A 279 -5.45 -3.54 -3.80
C VAL A 279 -5.49 -2.51 -4.91
N LEU A 280 -4.33 -2.20 -5.51
CA LEU A 280 -4.25 -1.26 -6.64
C LEU A 280 -5.23 -1.63 -7.77
N ILE A 281 -5.22 -2.89 -8.19
CA ILE A 281 -6.12 -3.35 -9.25
C ILE A 281 -7.58 -3.37 -8.76
N GLY A 282 -7.82 -3.64 -7.49
CA GLY A 282 -9.14 -3.53 -6.87
C GLY A 282 -9.70 -2.11 -6.94
N HIS A 283 -8.87 -1.09 -6.71
CA HIS A 283 -9.24 0.31 -6.86
C HIS A 283 -9.57 0.67 -8.32
N VAL A 284 -8.81 0.15 -9.30
CA VAL A 284 -9.12 0.35 -10.73
C VAL A 284 -10.47 -0.26 -11.09
N VAL A 285 -10.76 -1.47 -10.60
CA VAL A 285 -12.06 -2.12 -10.81
C VAL A 285 -13.18 -1.31 -10.17
N GLU A 286 -13.01 -0.85 -8.93
CA GLU A 286 -13.99 0.01 -8.26
C GLU A 286 -14.17 1.36 -8.98
N ALA A 287 -13.07 1.96 -9.49
CA ALA A 287 -13.15 3.18 -10.29
C ALA A 287 -14.00 2.98 -11.55
N ALA A 288 -13.82 1.84 -12.24
CA ALA A 288 -14.65 1.48 -13.40
C ALA A 288 -16.11 1.25 -13.03
N GLU A 289 -16.40 0.63 -11.88
CA GLU A 289 -17.79 0.47 -11.39
C GLU A 289 -18.46 1.80 -11.08
N ARG A 290 -17.72 2.81 -10.63
CA ARG A 290 -18.24 4.15 -10.35
C ARG A 290 -18.67 4.93 -11.63
N THR A 291 -18.36 4.43 -12.83
CA THR A 291 -18.78 5.03 -14.11
C THR A 291 -20.13 4.51 -14.61
N LEU A 292 -20.65 3.45 -13.98
CA LEU A 292 -21.98 2.87 -14.28
C LEU A 292 -23.10 3.62 -13.55
#